data_b597aef205a2f0100cf396ab5123746e
#
_entry.id   b597aef205a2f0100cf396ab5123746e
#
_cell.length_a   1.000
_cell.length_b   1.000
_cell.length_c   1.000
_cell.angle_alpha   90.00
_cell.angle_beta   90.00
_cell.angle_gamma   90.00
#
_symmetry.space_group_name_H-M   'P 1'
#
loop_
_entity.id
_entity.type
_entity.pdbx_description
1 polymer ?
#
loop_
_entity_poly.entity_id
_entity_poly.type
_entity_poly.pdbx_seq_one_letter_code
_entity_poly.pdbx_strand_id
1 'polypeptide(L)'
;MQVEAGALVRQTAERFGDRTALTSQGRSLSFTDLNAAANRVGSALLELGARRGDRVGVLAYNTSEVVEAWFGFEKHNLVRAVLHSHFPMDAHVASLNHIQASTLIFDTRFAEQVDAARGELISVRHLVAVGPGTPDWATAFADLEAGGDPEDPYLDVDEDAPCFLQLTSGTTGQPKAWVKTYRSWAAVINHNLHHFDTFGPGVPPVGEDDVNLHFHPIQWASGFQTLYPYFLRGARSVLLDDEAFDPDLLLDTMTSEAVTGVFMPGPLLTPVLDAVERRGGLEHQLRRMVVFFGTAELLERTTQLLGPIWAHGFGSTEQGAITTRLLPTEVGERRERLQSVGRPGGPFFEVAIFDDNGKRLGPGQVGEIAVRSAMSIGEYWALPDKTREAFFPGDWFRPYDVGYLDEDGFLYYADRAGDKITAAGGVVFPHLVETAVLRHEAVANCGVVGLGEPGEQQVVAAVMLKADRAGSTELVEEILAGTADLAGHEQPSSVVFVDELPTVLGGAKVQRQALREQLAAQP
;
A
#
# COMPACT_ATOMS: atom_id res chain seq x y z
N MET A 1 -18.94 22.39 -4.44
CA MET A 1 -19.98 22.31 -3.39
C MET A 1 -19.29 22.47 -2.04
N GLN A 2 -19.99 22.93 -1.00
CA GLN A 2 -19.44 22.92 0.35
C GLN A 2 -19.77 21.58 1.01
N VAL A 3 -18.83 21.01 1.76
CA VAL A 3 -18.99 19.80 2.56
C VAL A 3 -18.41 20.05 3.95
N GLU A 4 -18.97 19.41 4.97
CA GLU A 4 -18.42 19.49 6.33
C GLU A 4 -17.16 18.62 6.42
N ALA A 5 -16.04 19.24 6.78
CA ALA A 5 -14.76 18.57 6.99
C ALA A 5 -14.84 17.56 8.15
N GLY A 6 -14.46 16.30 7.92
CA GLY A 6 -14.47 15.25 8.92
C GLY A 6 -15.86 14.83 9.42
N ALA A 7 -16.95 15.19 8.72
CA ALA A 7 -18.32 14.80 9.09
C ALA A 7 -18.47 13.28 9.33
N LEU A 8 -17.79 12.45 8.54
CA LEU A 8 -17.83 10.98 8.70
C LEU A 8 -17.29 10.54 10.06
N VAL A 9 -16.22 11.18 10.56
CA VAL A 9 -15.62 10.85 11.86
C VAL A 9 -16.59 11.23 12.99
N ARG A 10 -17.12 12.47 12.97
CA ARG A 10 -18.07 12.94 13.96
C ARG A 10 -19.35 12.09 13.99
N GLN A 11 -20.00 11.89 12.85
CA GLN A 11 -21.25 11.11 12.76
C GLN A 11 -21.05 9.66 13.22
N THR A 12 -19.87 9.10 12.96
CA THR A 12 -19.53 7.74 13.42
C THR A 12 -19.38 7.71 14.94
N ALA A 13 -18.74 8.72 15.53
CA ALA A 13 -18.64 8.86 16.99
C ALA A 13 -20.01 9.06 17.65
N GLU A 14 -20.87 9.90 17.09
CA GLU A 14 -22.25 10.08 17.55
C GLU A 14 -23.08 8.78 17.53
N ARG A 15 -22.83 7.95 16.50
CA ARG A 15 -23.56 6.70 16.31
C ARG A 15 -23.11 5.58 17.25
N PHE A 16 -21.80 5.42 17.46
CA PHE A 16 -21.23 4.25 18.13
C PHE A 16 -20.69 4.55 19.54
N GLY A 17 -20.53 5.83 19.90
CA GLY A 17 -20.32 6.31 21.27
C GLY A 17 -19.16 5.64 21.98
N ASP A 18 -19.48 4.97 23.10
CA ASP A 18 -18.49 4.40 24.02
C ASP A 18 -17.94 3.01 23.57
N ARG A 19 -18.36 2.52 22.39
CA ARG A 19 -17.75 1.31 21.84
C ARG A 19 -16.27 1.56 21.52
N THR A 20 -15.45 0.54 21.70
CA THR A 20 -14.02 0.63 21.34
C THR A 20 -13.86 0.76 19.83
N ALA A 21 -13.25 1.84 19.38
CA ALA A 21 -12.92 2.10 17.98
C ALA A 21 -11.51 1.60 17.63
N LEU A 22 -10.56 1.79 18.55
CA LEU A 22 -9.14 1.56 18.30
C LEU A 22 -8.46 0.96 19.52
N THR A 23 -7.57 0.01 19.29
CA THR A 23 -6.65 -0.53 20.31
C THR A 23 -5.23 -0.50 19.73
N SER A 24 -4.29 0.08 20.47
CA SER A 24 -2.88 0.17 20.09
C SER A 24 -2.01 0.11 21.34
N GLN A 25 -1.02 -0.76 21.37
CA GLN A 25 0.00 -0.84 22.44
C GLN A 25 -0.61 -0.85 23.87
N GLY A 26 -1.73 -1.55 24.06
CA GLY A 26 -2.44 -1.63 25.35
C GLY A 26 -3.36 -0.43 25.67
N ARG A 27 -3.38 0.62 24.86
CA ARG A 27 -4.34 1.74 24.95
C ARG A 27 -5.55 1.43 24.08
N SER A 28 -6.74 1.67 24.62
CA SER A 28 -8.00 1.57 23.87
C SER A 28 -8.72 2.92 23.89
N LEU A 29 -9.26 3.31 22.74
CA LEU A 29 -10.07 4.50 22.57
C LEU A 29 -11.47 4.12 22.10
N SER A 30 -12.49 4.69 22.71
CA SER A 30 -13.86 4.63 22.19
C SER A 30 -14.00 5.52 20.94
N PHE A 31 -15.10 5.38 20.21
CA PHE A 31 -15.40 6.28 19.10
C PHE A 31 -15.52 7.74 19.58
N THR A 32 -16.13 7.98 20.75
CA THR A 32 -16.22 9.29 21.38
C THR A 32 -14.83 9.83 21.74
N ASP A 33 -13.98 9.03 22.41
CA ASP A 33 -12.64 9.46 22.81
C ASP A 33 -11.76 9.77 21.61
N LEU A 34 -11.80 8.93 20.57
CA LEU A 34 -11.04 9.12 19.35
C LEU A 34 -11.47 10.40 18.60
N ASN A 35 -12.79 10.70 18.54
CA ASN A 35 -13.28 11.94 17.97
C ASN A 35 -12.79 13.16 18.77
N ALA A 36 -12.88 13.11 20.09
CA ALA A 36 -12.42 14.20 20.95
C ALA A 36 -10.89 14.41 20.88
N ALA A 37 -10.10 13.32 20.85
CA ALA A 37 -8.66 13.40 20.67
C ALA A 37 -8.29 14.00 19.30
N ALA A 38 -8.98 13.60 18.23
CA ALA A 38 -8.81 14.18 16.91
C ALA A 38 -9.10 15.70 16.88
N ASN A 39 -10.17 16.14 17.56
CA ASN A 39 -10.49 17.55 17.68
C ASN A 39 -9.38 18.31 18.42
N ARG A 40 -8.90 17.79 19.56
CA ARG A 40 -7.80 18.40 20.31
C ARG A 40 -6.54 18.54 19.48
N VAL A 41 -6.13 17.49 18.76
CA VAL A 41 -4.93 17.55 17.92
C VAL A 41 -5.07 18.60 16.81
N GLY A 42 -6.21 18.62 16.12
CA GLY A 42 -6.43 19.56 15.02
C GLY A 42 -6.48 21.02 15.50
N SER A 43 -7.21 21.31 16.60
CA SER A 43 -7.30 22.67 17.18
C SER A 43 -5.95 23.13 17.71
N ALA A 44 -5.22 22.29 18.45
CA ALA A 44 -3.91 22.65 19.00
C ALA A 44 -2.86 22.91 17.91
N LEU A 45 -2.90 22.21 16.78
CA LEU A 45 -2.03 22.51 15.64
C LEU A 45 -2.32 23.89 15.05
N LEU A 46 -3.60 24.31 14.97
CA LEU A 46 -3.96 25.65 14.53
C LEU A 46 -3.48 26.71 15.55
N GLU A 47 -3.59 26.46 16.86
CA GLU A 47 -3.07 27.32 17.92
C GLU A 47 -1.54 27.41 17.90
N LEU A 48 -0.85 26.30 17.58
CA LEU A 48 0.61 26.27 17.40
C LEU A 48 1.08 27.13 16.21
N GLY A 49 0.16 27.49 15.30
CA GLY A 49 0.42 28.39 14.17
C GLY A 49 0.31 27.75 12.79
N ALA A 50 -0.11 26.49 12.68
CA ALA A 50 -0.52 25.91 11.42
C ALA A 50 -1.78 26.62 10.89
N ARG A 51 -1.95 26.63 9.58
CA ARG A 51 -3.10 27.28 8.94
C ARG A 51 -3.90 26.23 8.18
N ARG A 52 -5.20 26.44 8.07
CA ARG A 52 -6.07 25.60 7.23
C ARG A 52 -5.52 25.54 5.80
N GLY A 53 -5.44 24.33 5.24
CA GLY A 53 -4.78 24.05 3.97
C GLY A 53 -3.26 23.85 4.06
N ASP A 54 -2.63 24.05 5.22
CA ASP A 54 -1.23 23.71 5.42
C ASP A 54 -1.03 22.19 5.37
N ARG A 55 0.12 21.78 4.82
CA ARG A 55 0.52 20.37 4.74
C ARG A 55 1.23 19.98 6.03
N VAL A 56 0.80 18.87 6.61
CA VAL A 56 1.38 18.28 7.80
C VAL A 56 1.99 16.93 7.44
N GLY A 57 3.32 16.82 7.53
CA GLY A 57 4.03 15.55 7.35
C GLY A 57 3.88 14.67 8.58
N VAL A 58 3.72 13.36 8.37
CA VAL A 58 3.68 12.37 9.45
C VAL A 58 4.71 11.28 9.16
N LEU A 59 5.72 11.17 10.01
CA LEU A 59 6.78 10.16 10.00
C LEU A 59 6.72 9.38 11.30
N ALA A 60 5.89 8.37 11.36
CA ALA A 60 5.67 7.59 12.57
C ALA A 60 5.30 6.14 12.23
N TYR A 61 5.56 5.25 13.17
CA TYR A 61 5.03 3.90 13.16
C TYR A 61 3.57 3.86 13.63
N ASN A 62 2.94 2.68 13.58
CA ASN A 62 1.53 2.51 13.96
C ASN A 62 1.30 2.79 15.44
N THR A 63 0.62 3.88 15.73
CA THR A 63 0.18 4.26 17.07
C THR A 63 -1.23 4.87 17.01
N SER A 64 -1.91 4.97 18.16
CA SER A 64 -3.21 5.66 18.23
C SER A 64 -3.10 7.13 17.83
N GLU A 65 -1.99 7.79 18.18
CA GLU A 65 -1.71 9.19 17.91
C GLU A 65 -1.68 9.51 16.41
N VAL A 66 -1.23 8.55 15.59
CA VAL A 66 -1.27 8.68 14.12
C VAL A 66 -2.70 8.75 13.61
N VAL A 67 -3.63 7.96 14.16
CA VAL A 67 -5.04 7.95 13.77
C VAL A 67 -5.75 9.20 14.31
N GLU A 68 -5.45 9.59 15.55
CA GLU A 68 -5.95 10.84 16.16
C GLU A 68 -5.56 12.06 15.32
N ALA A 69 -4.27 12.14 14.94
CA ALA A 69 -3.76 13.19 14.07
C ALA A 69 -4.43 13.17 12.69
N TRP A 70 -4.57 12.00 12.10
CA TRP A 70 -5.22 11.83 10.80
C TRP A 70 -6.63 12.40 10.79
N PHE A 71 -7.48 11.97 11.73
CA PHE A 71 -8.84 12.47 11.82
C PHE A 71 -8.89 13.97 12.20
N GLY A 72 -7.95 14.41 13.04
CA GLY A 72 -7.79 15.83 13.38
C GLY A 72 -7.49 16.71 12.16
N PHE A 73 -6.61 16.26 11.27
CA PHE A 73 -6.31 16.98 10.02
C PHE A 73 -7.55 17.08 9.12
N GLU A 74 -8.26 15.97 8.93
CA GLU A 74 -9.46 15.95 8.09
C GLU A 74 -10.53 16.92 8.62
N LYS A 75 -10.75 16.97 9.94
CA LYS A 75 -11.75 17.84 10.57
C LYS A 75 -11.38 19.31 10.57
N HIS A 76 -10.09 19.64 10.60
CA HIS A 76 -9.61 21.03 10.69
C HIS A 76 -9.08 21.59 9.37
N ASN A 77 -9.28 20.86 8.26
CA ASN A 77 -8.78 21.23 6.94
C ASN A 77 -7.25 21.44 6.94
N LEU A 78 -6.53 20.54 7.59
CA LEU A 78 -5.09 20.38 7.45
C LEU A 78 -4.82 19.25 6.44
N VAL A 79 -3.87 19.45 5.53
CA VAL A 79 -3.61 18.49 4.47
C VAL A 79 -2.58 17.48 4.94
N ARG A 80 -3.03 16.25 5.16
CA ARG A 80 -2.14 15.16 5.57
C ARG A 80 -1.15 14.81 4.47
N ALA A 81 0.13 14.68 4.81
CA ALA A 81 1.17 14.17 3.94
C ALA A 81 1.89 12.99 4.62
N VAL A 82 1.78 11.82 4.00
CA VAL A 82 2.28 10.57 4.57
C VAL A 82 3.74 10.35 4.17
N LEU A 83 4.60 10.15 5.16
CA LEU A 83 6.00 9.75 4.97
C LEU A 83 6.15 8.26 5.31
N HIS A 84 6.82 7.52 4.44
CA HIS A 84 7.04 6.09 4.65
C HIS A 84 8.17 5.84 5.64
N SER A 85 7.88 5.25 6.79
CA SER A 85 8.84 5.00 7.88
C SER A 85 10.13 4.28 7.47
N HIS A 86 10.09 3.50 6.39
CA HIS A 86 11.24 2.75 5.87
C HIS A 86 12.04 3.47 4.77
N PHE A 87 11.68 4.73 4.44
CA PHE A 87 12.46 5.50 3.47
C PHE A 87 13.56 6.31 4.19
N PRO A 88 14.67 6.61 3.50
CA PRO A 88 15.75 7.39 4.08
C PRO A 88 15.33 8.85 4.31
N MET A 89 15.98 9.51 5.28
CA MET A 89 15.60 10.86 5.73
C MET A 89 15.75 11.92 4.64
N ASP A 90 16.70 11.81 3.74
CA ASP A 90 16.87 12.70 2.59
C ASP A 90 15.65 12.70 1.64
N ALA A 91 15.03 11.54 1.43
CA ALA A 91 13.78 11.43 0.67
C ALA A 91 12.61 12.12 1.40
N HIS A 92 12.59 12.07 2.73
CA HIS A 92 11.59 12.79 3.52
C HIS A 92 11.79 14.30 3.47
N VAL A 93 13.03 14.78 3.60
CA VAL A 93 13.39 16.20 3.44
C VAL A 93 12.96 16.71 2.07
N ALA A 94 13.32 15.99 1.01
CA ALA A 94 12.94 16.35 -0.35
C ALA A 94 11.40 16.42 -0.52
N SER A 95 10.68 15.45 0.05
CA SER A 95 9.21 15.39 -0.01
C SER A 95 8.57 16.54 0.75
N LEU A 96 8.99 16.80 1.99
CA LEU A 96 8.45 17.88 2.84
C LEU A 96 8.69 19.26 2.23
N ASN A 97 9.88 19.49 1.67
CA ASN A 97 10.20 20.73 0.99
C ASN A 97 9.41 20.91 -0.31
N HIS A 98 9.24 19.84 -1.11
CA HIS A 98 8.43 19.87 -2.33
C HIS A 98 6.98 20.27 -2.06
N ILE A 99 6.35 19.67 -1.04
CA ILE A 99 4.96 19.99 -0.68
C ILE A 99 4.85 21.24 0.20
N GLN A 100 5.98 21.85 0.58
CA GLN A 100 6.03 22.99 1.50
C GLN A 100 5.29 22.70 2.82
N ALA A 101 5.58 21.57 3.46
CA ALA A 101 4.99 21.19 4.72
C ALA A 101 5.32 22.22 5.82
N SER A 102 4.32 22.65 6.58
CA SER A 102 4.52 23.60 7.68
C SER A 102 4.85 22.94 9.01
N THR A 103 4.46 21.70 9.15
CA THR A 103 4.58 20.89 10.37
C THR A 103 5.06 19.49 10.02
N LEU A 104 5.91 18.92 10.86
CA LEU A 104 6.28 17.52 10.86
C LEU A 104 5.93 16.92 12.21
N ILE A 105 5.04 15.91 12.21
CA ILE A 105 4.81 15.02 13.34
C ILE A 105 5.69 13.79 13.13
N PHE A 106 6.50 13.44 14.13
CA PHE A 106 7.42 12.31 14.01
C PHE A 106 7.47 11.46 15.28
N ASP A 107 7.63 10.16 15.12
CA ASP A 107 7.91 9.25 16.24
C ASP A 107 9.30 9.54 16.81
N THR A 108 9.44 9.53 18.14
CA THR A 108 10.72 9.81 18.84
C THR A 108 11.84 8.86 18.43
N ARG A 109 11.55 7.69 17.88
CA ARG A 109 12.53 6.78 17.27
C ARG A 109 13.26 7.37 16.06
N PHE A 110 12.68 8.40 15.40
CA PHE A 110 13.32 9.16 14.33
C PHE A 110 13.99 10.45 14.81
N ALA A 111 14.04 10.73 16.12
CA ALA A 111 14.49 12.01 16.66
C ALA A 111 15.92 12.37 16.22
N GLU A 112 16.85 11.43 16.22
CA GLU A 112 18.24 11.66 15.81
C GLU A 112 18.33 12.04 14.31
N GLN A 113 17.60 11.33 13.45
CA GLN A 113 17.58 11.60 12.01
C GLN A 113 16.90 12.94 11.70
N VAL A 114 15.80 13.25 12.41
CA VAL A 114 15.10 14.54 12.26
C VAL A 114 16.00 15.68 12.75
N ASP A 115 16.71 15.52 13.89
CA ASP A 115 17.63 16.53 14.40
C ASP A 115 18.75 16.84 13.42
N ALA A 116 19.37 15.82 12.85
CA ALA A 116 20.40 15.97 11.83
C ALA A 116 19.91 16.72 10.58
N ALA A 117 18.63 16.51 10.20
CA ALA A 117 18.04 17.09 9.00
C ALA A 117 17.33 18.44 9.23
N ARG A 118 17.19 18.93 10.47
CA ARG A 118 16.41 20.16 10.77
C ARG A 118 16.82 21.38 9.94
N GLY A 119 18.11 21.55 9.68
CA GLY A 119 18.62 22.66 8.87
C GLY A 119 18.19 22.61 7.40
N GLU A 120 17.76 21.46 6.91
CA GLU A 120 17.34 21.22 5.54
C GLU A 120 15.82 21.28 5.35
N LEU A 121 15.04 21.29 6.45
CA LEU A 121 13.58 21.39 6.46
C LEU A 121 13.14 22.85 6.26
N ILE A 122 13.18 23.34 5.03
CA ILE A 122 13.06 24.79 4.70
C ILE A 122 11.70 25.38 5.11
N SER A 123 10.60 24.64 4.93
CA SER A 123 9.25 25.12 5.16
C SER A 123 8.66 24.69 6.50
N VAL A 124 9.24 23.69 7.16
CA VAL A 124 8.74 23.15 8.44
C VAL A 124 9.04 24.14 9.56
N ARG A 125 8.00 24.63 10.20
CA ARG A 125 8.07 25.57 11.32
C ARG A 125 7.82 24.90 12.67
N HIS A 126 7.06 23.81 12.66
CA HIS A 126 6.62 23.12 13.88
C HIS A 126 7.05 21.65 13.80
N LEU A 127 7.70 21.20 14.86
CA LEU A 127 8.16 19.83 15.04
C LEU A 127 7.42 19.26 16.25
N VAL A 128 6.66 18.19 16.06
CA VAL A 128 5.85 17.54 17.10
C VAL A 128 6.30 16.09 17.22
N ALA A 129 6.67 15.66 18.41
CA ALA A 129 7.18 14.32 18.66
C ALA A 129 6.13 13.42 19.31
N VAL A 130 5.93 12.23 18.75
CA VAL A 130 5.07 11.16 19.29
C VAL A 130 5.94 10.13 20.00
N GLY A 131 5.55 9.75 21.22
CA GLY A 131 6.25 8.75 22.01
C GLY A 131 7.07 9.33 23.16
N PRO A 132 7.73 8.47 23.95
CA PRO A 132 8.51 8.89 25.11
C PRO A 132 9.84 9.55 24.72
N GLY A 133 10.35 10.44 25.58
CA GLY A 133 11.66 11.05 25.36
C GLY A 133 11.65 12.16 24.31
N THR A 134 10.59 12.98 24.29
CA THR A 134 10.49 14.16 23.40
C THR A 134 11.72 15.06 23.54
N PRO A 135 12.42 15.39 22.43
CA PRO A 135 13.55 16.31 22.45
C PRO A 135 13.12 17.75 22.84
N ASP A 136 14.00 18.50 23.51
CA ASP A 136 13.73 19.89 23.92
C ASP A 136 13.41 20.84 22.74
N TRP A 137 13.77 20.48 21.52
CA TRP A 137 13.52 21.26 20.32
C TRP A 137 12.20 20.92 19.61
N ALA A 138 11.42 19.97 20.14
CA ALA A 138 10.11 19.56 19.60
C ALA A 138 9.03 19.71 20.66
N THR A 139 7.79 19.88 20.22
CA THR A 139 6.60 19.85 21.09
C THR A 139 6.19 18.40 21.32
N ALA A 140 5.94 17.99 22.55
CA ALA A 140 5.38 16.68 22.81
C ALA A 140 3.94 16.57 22.28
N PHE A 141 3.63 15.49 21.57
CA PHE A 141 2.28 15.27 21.05
C PHE A 141 1.24 15.21 22.17
N ALA A 142 1.56 14.58 23.29
CA ALA A 142 0.66 14.51 24.44
C ALA A 142 0.34 15.90 25.04
N ASP A 143 1.34 16.80 25.11
CA ASP A 143 1.13 18.17 25.60
C ASP A 143 0.29 18.99 24.61
N LEU A 144 0.54 18.79 23.30
CA LEU A 144 -0.23 19.42 22.23
C LEU A 144 -1.70 18.97 22.28
N GLU A 145 -1.95 17.65 22.37
CA GLU A 145 -3.29 17.10 22.48
C GLU A 145 -4.00 17.60 23.75
N ALA A 146 -3.33 17.60 24.90
CA ALA A 146 -3.92 18.03 26.17
C ALA A 146 -4.34 19.50 26.19
N GLY A 147 -3.67 20.37 25.39
CA GLY A 147 -3.98 21.79 25.28
C GLY A 147 -5.12 22.10 24.31
N GLY A 148 -5.51 21.15 23.44
CA GLY A 148 -6.47 21.41 22.38
C GLY A 148 -7.94 21.35 22.80
N ASP A 149 -8.81 21.95 21.97
CA ASP A 149 -10.26 21.94 22.15
C ASP A 149 -10.87 20.60 21.68
N PRO A 150 -11.61 19.88 22.54
CA PRO A 150 -12.28 18.63 22.17
C PRO A 150 -13.56 18.81 21.33
N GLU A 151 -14.08 20.04 21.18
CA GLU A 151 -15.32 20.31 20.48
C GLU A 151 -15.19 20.17 18.96
N ASP A 152 -16.24 19.73 18.30
CA ASP A 152 -16.27 19.59 16.84
C ASP A 152 -16.22 20.96 16.16
N PRO A 153 -15.33 21.17 15.16
CA PRO A 153 -15.16 22.48 14.53
C PRO A 153 -16.30 22.87 13.59
N TYR A 154 -17.15 21.94 13.14
CA TYR A 154 -18.25 22.14 12.18
C TYR A 154 -17.84 23.03 11.00
N LEU A 155 -16.72 22.65 10.37
CA LEU A 155 -16.07 23.45 9.34
C LEU A 155 -16.56 23.06 7.95
N ASP A 156 -17.17 24.01 7.24
CA ASP A 156 -17.45 23.85 5.81
C ASP A 156 -16.22 24.13 4.96
N VAL A 157 -15.93 23.24 4.02
CA VAL A 157 -14.83 23.34 3.06
C VAL A 157 -15.33 23.10 1.64
N ASP A 158 -14.59 23.62 0.66
CA ASP A 158 -14.82 23.25 -0.74
C ASP A 158 -14.51 21.76 -0.94
N GLU A 159 -15.44 21.01 -1.54
CA GLU A 159 -15.22 19.59 -1.79
C GLU A 159 -14.02 19.30 -2.71
N ASP A 160 -13.57 20.29 -3.50
CA ASP A 160 -12.38 20.20 -4.33
C ASP A 160 -11.10 20.68 -3.62
N ALA A 161 -11.19 21.11 -2.33
CA ALA A 161 -10.02 21.41 -1.53
C ALA A 161 -9.20 20.14 -1.26
N PRO A 162 -7.85 20.22 -1.28
CA PRO A 162 -6.99 19.12 -0.87
C PRO A 162 -7.22 18.74 0.60
N CYS A 163 -7.33 17.43 0.88
CA CYS A 163 -7.38 16.89 2.24
C CYS A 163 -6.22 15.93 2.54
N PHE A 164 -5.61 15.37 1.49
CA PHE A 164 -4.59 14.35 1.64
C PHE A 164 -3.62 14.36 0.46
N LEU A 165 -2.32 14.26 0.74
CA LEU A 165 -1.24 14.06 -0.23
C LEU A 165 -0.63 12.68 -0.05
N GLN A 166 -0.82 11.83 -1.05
CA GLN A 166 -0.19 10.52 -1.10
C GLN A 166 1.19 10.66 -1.76
N LEU A 167 2.23 10.56 -0.96
CA LEU A 167 3.61 10.60 -1.44
C LEU A 167 3.98 9.26 -2.09
N THR A 168 4.70 9.32 -3.20
CA THR A 168 5.26 8.16 -3.88
C THR A 168 6.76 8.33 -4.04
N SER A 169 7.50 7.22 -4.01
CA SER A 169 8.96 7.19 -4.10
C SER A 169 9.55 7.66 -5.43
N GLY A 170 8.74 8.12 -6.37
CA GLY A 170 9.14 8.56 -7.70
C GLY A 170 10.31 7.76 -8.29
N THR A 171 10.07 6.90 -9.26
CA THR A 171 11.13 6.11 -9.95
C THR A 171 12.21 6.98 -10.61
N THR A 172 12.00 8.30 -10.68
CA THR A 172 12.89 9.30 -11.28
C THR A 172 13.68 10.12 -10.27
N GLY A 173 13.65 9.75 -8.97
CA GLY A 173 14.39 10.46 -7.91
C GLY A 173 13.74 11.75 -7.40
N GLN A 174 12.69 12.27 -8.05
CA GLN A 174 11.94 13.42 -7.54
C GLN A 174 10.68 12.94 -6.82
N PRO A 175 10.39 13.43 -5.58
CA PRO A 175 9.18 13.11 -4.87
C PRO A 175 7.94 13.54 -5.67
N LYS A 176 6.92 12.68 -5.70
CA LYS A 176 5.62 13.00 -6.27
C LYS A 176 4.58 12.88 -5.16
N ALA A 177 3.63 13.81 -5.13
CA ALA A 177 2.54 13.80 -4.19
C ALA A 177 1.21 13.85 -4.95
N TRP A 178 0.44 12.77 -4.91
CA TRP A 178 -0.89 12.74 -5.51
C TRP A 178 -1.90 13.41 -4.60
N VAL A 179 -2.64 14.36 -5.13
CA VAL A 179 -3.64 15.12 -4.38
C VAL A 179 -4.94 14.32 -4.29
N LYS A 180 -5.45 14.15 -3.09
CA LYS A 180 -6.83 13.73 -2.81
C LYS A 180 -7.61 14.94 -2.29
N THR A 181 -8.70 15.28 -2.95
CA THR A 181 -9.67 16.28 -2.49
C THR A 181 -10.70 15.60 -1.59
N TYR A 182 -11.47 16.38 -0.83
CA TYR A 182 -12.59 15.83 -0.03
C TYR A 182 -13.56 15.02 -0.90
N ARG A 183 -13.86 15.48 -2.12
CA ARG A 183 -14.69 14.76 -3.10
C ARG A 183 -14.10 13.41 -3.48
N SER A 184 -12.85 13.38 -3.95
CA SER A 184 -12.21 12.14 -4.38
C SER A 184 -11.95 11.20 -3.21
N TRP A 185 -11.71 11.73 -2.02
CA TRP A 185 -11.55 10.97 -0.79
C TRP A 185 -12.85 10.28 -0.37
N ALA A 186 -13.98 11.00 -0.40
CA ALA A 186 -15.30 10.42 -0.16
C ALA A 186 -15.63 9.29 -1.15
N ALA A 187 -15.25 9.45 -2.43
CA ALA A 187 -15.41 8.39 -3.44
C ALA A 187 -14.57 7.15 -3.10
N VAL A 188 -13.31 7.33 -2.65
CA VAL A 188 -12.42 6.23 -2.19
C VAL A 188 -13.06 5.48 -1.01
N ILE A 189 -13.53 6.21 -0.01
CA ILE A 189 -14.18 5.62 1.18
C ILE A 189 -15.41 4.80 0.77
N ASN A 190 -16.29 5.36 -0.05
CA ASN A 190 -17.51 4.66 -0.49
C ASN A 190 -17.19 3.40 -1.30
N HIS A 191 -16.19 3.45 -2.18
CA HIS A 191 -15.78 2.27 -2.92
C HIS A 191 -15.25 1.17 -2.00
N ASN A 192 -14.38 1.52 -1.06
CA ASN A 192 -13.83 0.55 -0.11
C ASN A 192 -14.93 -0.04 0.79
N LEU A 193 -15.90 0.77 1.27
CA LEU A 193 -17.09 0.27 1.96
C LEU A 193 -17.81 -0.78 1.12
N HIS A 194 -18.12 -0.47 -0.14
CA HIS A 194 -18.76 -1.41 -1.05
C HIS A 194 -17.96 -2.70 -1.22
N HIS A 195 -16.63 -2.59 -1.38
CA HIS A 195 -15.74 -3.73 -1.53
C HIS A 195 -15.81 -4.67 -0.32
N PHE A 196 -15.77 -4.12 0.90
CA PHE A 196 -15.80 -4.91 2.14
C PHE A 196 -17.21 -5.44 2.48
N ASP A 197 -18.27 -4.71 2.13
CA ASP A 197 -19.65 -5.15 2.32
C ASP A 197 -20.05 -6.27 1.33
N THR A 198 -19.36 -6.37 0.18
CA THR A 198 -19.62 -7.38 -0.86
C THR A 198 -18.46 -8.35 -1.04
N PHE A 199 -17.77 -8.72 0.03
CA PHE A 199 -16.52 -9.48 0.00
C PHE A 199 -16.65 -10.89 -0.58
N GLY A 200 -17.81 -11.48 -0.56
CA GLY A 200 -18.08 -12.79 -1.17
C GLY A 200 -19.37 -13.43 -0.67
N PRO A 201 -19.84 -14.48 -1.37
CA PRO A 201 -21.03 -15.20 -0.95
C PRO A 201 -20.88 -15.77 0.46
N GLY A 202 -21.87 -15.51 1.32
CA GLY A 202 -21.87 -16.00 2.70
C GLY A 202 -21.02 -15.18 3.68
N VAL A 203 -20.28 -14.18 3.23
CA VAL A 203 -19.60 -13.23 4.11
C VAL A 203 -20.53 -12.04 4.36
N PRO A 204 -20.99 -11.83 5.61
CA PRO A 204 -21.87 -10.70 5.90
C PRO A 204 -21.14 -9.37 5.67
N PRO A 205 -21.84 -8.24 5.43
CA PRO A 205 -21.24 -6.92 5.48
C PRO A 205 -20.44 -6.70 6.78
N VAL A 206 -19.47 -5.78 6.75
CA VAL A 206 -18.75 -5.39 7.97
C VAL A 206 -19.76 -4.85 9.01
N GLY A 207 -19.63 -5.29 10.23
CA GLY A 207 -20.51 -4.91 11.34
C GLY A 207 -19.75 -4.58 12.61
N GLU A 208 -20.49 -4.20 13.64
CA GLU A 208 -19.96 -3.69 14.92
C GLU A 208 -19.09 -4.71 15.68
N ASP A 209 -19.26 -6.01 15.42
CA ASP A 209 -18.52 -7.09 16.06
C ASP A 209 -17.30 -7.53 15.24
N ASP A 210 -17.02 -6.86 14.12
CA ASP A 210 -15.81 -7.12 13.34
C ASP A 210 -14.59 -6.46 13.97
N VAL A 211 -13.43 -7.09 13.78
CA VAL A 211 -12.14 -6.59 14.24
C VAL A 211 -11.17 -6.59 13.07
N ASN A 212 -10.64 -5.42 12.73
CA ASN A 212 -9.62 -5.25 11.71
C ASN A 212 -8.23 -5.16 12.33
N LEU A 213 -7.24 -5.83 11.74
CA LEU A 213 -5.86 -5.80 12.21
C LEU A 213 -4.96 -5.06 11.23
N HIS A 214 -4.23 -4.05 11.75
CA HIS A 214 -3.19 -3.33 11.04
C HIS A 214 -1.83 -3.69 11.64
N PHE A 215 -1.00 -4.36 10.89
CA PHE A 215 0.37 -4.76 11.26
C PHE A 215 1.42 -4.23 10.27
N HIS A 216 0.97 -3.54 9.25
CA HIS A 216 1.78 -2.82 8.26
C HIS A 216 1.47 -1.32 8.39
N PRO A 217 2.33 -0.43 7.85
CA PRO A 217 2.12 1.00 8.03
C PRO A 217 0.70 1.45 7.70
N ILE A 218 -0.06 1.87 8.71
CA ILE A 218 -1.45 2.33 8.54
C ILE A 218 -1.53 3.54 7.62
N GLN A 219 -0.43 4.24 7.48
CA GLN A 219 -0.30 5.41 6.63
C GLN A 219 -0.23 5.08 5.14
N TRP A 220 0.04 3.84 4.76
CA TRP A 220 -0.01 3.41 3.36
C TRP A 220 -1.45 3.37 2.84
N ALA A 221 -1.59 3.27 1.50
CA ALA A 221 -2.90 3.11 0.88
C ALA A 221 -3.70 1.95 1.47
N SER A 222 -3.05 0.83 1.75
CA SER A 222 -3.65 -0.34 2.38
C SER A 222 -4.23 -0.06 3.78
N GLY A 223 -3.60 0.82 4.57
CA GLY A 223 -4.08 1.16 5.91
C GLY A 223 -5.44 1.86 5.87
N PHE A 224 -5.58 2.93 5.12
CA PHE A 224 -6.86 3.64 5.06
C PHE A 224 -7.92 2.89 4.24
N GLN A 225 -7.53 2.07 3.26
CA GLN A 225 -8.45 1.20 2.54
C GLN A 225 -9.20 0.25 3.48
N THR A 226 -8.57 -0.16 4.57
CA THR A 226 -9.14 -1.07 5.55
C THR A 226 -9.65 -0.36 6.81
N LEU A 227 -9.06 0.76 7.22
CA LEU A 227 -9.49 1.50 8.42
C LEU A 227 -10.92 2.03 8.29
N TYR A 228 -11.23 2.80 7.24
CA TYR A 228 -12.54 3.46 7.10
C TYR A 228 -13.72 2.49 6.97
N PRO A 229 -13.66 1.39 6.19
CA PRO A 229 -14.75 0.43 6.12
C PRO A 229 -15.15 -0.12 7.49
N TYR A 230 -14.18 -0.45 8.33
CA TYR A 230 -14.43 -0.97 9.67
C TYR A 230 -14.89 0.14 10.61
N PHE A 231 -14.19 1.26 10.65
CA PHE A 231 -14.54 2.41 11.49
C PHE A 231 -15.98 2.87 11.26
N LEU A 232 -16.38 3.11 10.01
CA LEU A 232 -17.73 3.60 9.67
C LEU A 232 -18.86 2.58 9.94
N ARG A 233 -18.53 1.32 10.19
CA ARG A 233 -19.46 0.26 10.59
C ARG A 233 -19.47 -0.01 12.09
N GLY A 234 -18.73 0.77 12.89
CA GLY A 234 -18.66 0.61 14.33
C GLY A 234 -17.77 -0.55 14.79
N ALA A 235 -16.98 -1.10 13.88
CA ALA A 235 -16.02 -2.16 14.14
C ALA A 235 -14.73 -1.60 14.75
N ARG A 236 -14.01 -2.44 15.51
CA ARG A 236 -12.76 -2.09 16.17
C ARG A 236 -11.57 -2.33 15.24
N SER A 237 -10.59 -1.42 15.28
CA SER A 237 -9.28 -1.62 14.68
C SER A 237 -8.21 -1.88 15.74
N VAL A 238 -7.35 -2.85 15.50
CA VAL A 238 -6.18 -3.17 16.32
C VAL A 238 -4.93 -2.79 15.54
N LEU A 239 -4.05 -1.98 16.16
CA LEU A 239 -2.78 -1.58 15.57
C LEU A 239 -1.64 -2.32 16.26
N LEU A 240 -0.87 -3.08 15.50
CA LEU A 240 0.45 -3.54 15.89
C LEU A 240 1.50 -2.52 15.45
N ASP A 241 2.57 -2.40 16.24
CA ASP A 241 3.75 -1.64 15.83
C ASP A 241 4.32 -2.26 14.54
N ASP A 242 4.67 -1.43 13.57
CA ASP A 242 5.14 -1.84 12.25
C ASP A 242 6.65 -1.62 12.04
N GLU A 243 7.41 -1.35 13.11
CA GLU A 243 8.87 -1.22 13.04
C GLU A 243 9.53 -2.52 12.60
N ALA A 244 9.05 -3.65 13.13
CA ALA A 244 9.50 -4.98 12.76
C ALA A 244 8.33 -5.94 12.55
N PHE A 245 8.41 -6.77 11.52
CA PHE A 245 7.40 -7.78 11.25
C PHE A 245 7.72 -9.09 11.98
N ASP A 246 6.79 -9.53 12.83
CA ASP A 246 6.84 -10.82 13.52
C ASP A 246 5.58 -11.64 13.22
N PRO A 247 5.69 -12.73 12.41
CA PRO A 247 4.56 -13.56 12.05
C PRO A 247 3.93 -14.29 13.25
N ASP A 248 4.70 -14.65 14.28
CA ASP A 248 4.19 -15.32 15.46
C ASP A 248 3.37 -14.36 16.33
N LEU A 249 3.85 -13.12 16.57
CA LEU A 249 3.08 -12.06 17.22
C LEU A 249 1.78 -11.74 16.47
N LEU A 250 1.84 -11.71 15.13
CA LEU A 250 0.68 -11.47 14.29
C LEU A 250 -0.39 -12.55 14.51
N LEU A 251 -0.01 -13.84 14.51
CA LEU A 251 -0.93 -14.96 14.70
C LEU A 251 -1.51 -14.97 16.12
N ASP A 252 -0.71 -14.67 17.14
CA ASP A 252 -1.17 -14.56 18.53
C ASP A 252 -2.20 -13.43 18.67
N THR A 253 -1.96 -12.28 18.02
CA THR A 253 -2.90 -11.16 18.00
C THR A 253 -4.18 -11.51 17.24
N MET A 254 -4.08 -12.20 16.09
CA MET A 254 -5.26 -12.66 15.35
C MET A 254 -6.19 -13.51 16.21
N THR A 255 -5.61 -14.37 17.05
CA THR A 255 -6.40 -15.26 17.93
C THR A 255 -6.92 -14.50 19.15
N SER A 256 -6.06 -13.78 19.89
CA SER A 256 -6.42 -13.12 21.14
C SER A 256 -7.42 -11.98 20.96
N GLU A 257 -7.32 -11.24 19.85
CA GLU A 257 -8.19 -10.11 19.53
C GLU A 257 -9.41 -10.51 18.69
N ALA A 258 -9.57 -11.81 18.37
CA ALA A 258 -10.64 -12.34 17.54
C ALA A 258 -10.76 -11.61 16.17
N VAL A 259 -9.63 -11.41 15.49
CA VAL A 259 -9.54 -10.65 14.24
C VAL A 259 -10.40 -11.29 13.15
N THR A 260 -11.22 -10.46 12.50
CA THR A 260 -12.11 -10.90 11.40
C THR A 260 -11.65 -10.40 10.03
N GLY A 261 -10.80 -9.39 9.99
CA GLY A 261 -10.29 -8.81 8.76
C GLY A 261 -8.84 -8.36 8.83
N VAL A 262 -8.12 -8.53 7.72
CA VAL A 262 -6.72 -8.14 7.60
C VAL A 262 -6.36 -7.83 6.15
N PHE A 263 -5.46 -6.86 5.94
CA PHE A 263 -4.77 -6.67 4.66
C PHE A 263 -3.42 -7.38 4.73
N MET A 264 -3.13 -8.23 3.73
CA MET A 264 -1.96 -9.09 3.75
C MET A 264 -1.18 -8.97 2.42
N PRO A 265 -0.05 -8.26 2.40
CA PRO A 265 0.85 -8.29 1.25
C PRO A 265 1.43 -9.69 1.02
N GLY A 266 1.44 -10.15 -0.23
CA GLY A 266 1.90 -11.50 -0.57
C GLY A 266 3.26 -11.90 0.00
N PRO A 267 4.32 -11.06 -0.06
CA PRO A 267 5.61 -11.38 0.56
C PRO A 267 5.56 -11.62 2.06
N LEU A 268 4.67 -10.91 2.78
CA LEU A 268 4.47 -11.12 4.22
C LEU A 268 3.55 -12.31 4.52
N LEU A 269 2.73 -12.73 3.55
CA LEU A 269 1.86 -13.89 3.71
C LEU A 269 2.65 -15.21 3.77
N THR A 270 3.75 -15.33 3.04
CA THR A 270 4.59 -16.54 3.06
C THR A 270 5.08 -16.89 4.48
N PRO A 271 5.80 -16.03 5.22
CA PRO A 271 6.23 -16.35 6.57
C PRO A 271 5.07 -16.54 7.57
N VAL A 272 3.90 -15.92 7.31
CA VAL A 272 2.69 -16.17 8.11
C VAL A 272 2.18 -17.59 7.92
N LEU A 273 2.05 -18.06 6.67
CA LEU A 273 1.61 -19.43 6.39
C LEU A 273 2.62 -20.46 6.90
N ASP A 274 3.92 -20.19 6.81
CA ASP A 274 4.97 -21.02 7.42
C ASP A 274 4.80 -21.13 8.94
N ALA A 275 4.45 -20.03 9.61
CA ALA A 275 4.18 -20.03 11.04
C ALA A 275 2.91 -20.80 11.39
N VAL A 276 1.85 -20.71 10.56
CA VAL A 276 0.62 -21.51 10.73
C VAL A 276 0.93 -23.00 10.63
N GLU A 277 1.72 -23.42 9.64
CA GLU A 277 2.12 -24.84 9.48
C GLU A 277 2.97 -25.32 10.67
N ARG A 278 3.96 -24.54 11.10
CA ARG A 278 4.79 -24.87 12.27
C ARG A 278 3.96 -25.08 13.54
N ARG A 279 2.87 -24.33 13.69
CA ARG A 279 1.94 -24.42 14.82
C ARG A 279 0.94 -25.58 14.69
N GLY A 280 0.87 -26.22 13.52
CA GLY A 280 -0.10 -27.29 13.24
C GLY A 280 -1.52 -26.76 12.95
N GLY A 281 -1.64 -25.48 12.56
CA GLY A 281 -2.89 -24.78 12.26
C GLY A 281 -3.04 -23.48 13.04
N LEU A 282 -4.15 -22.77 12.78
CA LEU A 282 -4.54 -21.54 13.47
C LEU A 282 -6.05 -21.58 13.76
N GLU A 283 -6.43 -21.45 15.02
CA GLU A 283 -7.82 -21.11 15.37
C GLU A 283 -8.04 -19.62 15.12
N HIS A 284 -8.95 -19.27 14.20
CA HIS A 284 -9.18 -17.88 13.82
C HIS A 284 -10.65 -17.58 13.53
N GLN A 285 -10.97 -16.30 13.54
CA GLN A 285 -12.28 -15.77 13.14
C GLN A 285 -12.21 -14.95 11.86
N LEU A 286 -11.10 -15.05 11.09
CA LEU A 286 -10.92 -14.33 9.83
C LEU A 286 -12.05 -14.65 8.85
N ARG A 287 -12.64 -13.61 8.30
CA ARG A 287 -13.67 -13.64 7.27
C ARG A 287 -13.25 -12.91 6.01
N ARG A 288 -12.26 -12.01 6.14
CA ARG A 288 -11.77 -11.15 5.06
C ARG A 288 -10.26 -11.00 5.15
N MET A 289 -9.58 -11.43 4.11
CA MET A 289 -8.16 -11.19 3.90
C MET A 289 -7.97 -10.55 2.53
N VAL A 290 -7.61 -9.27 2.49
CA VAL A 290 -7.26 -8.61 1.22
C VAL A 290 -5.80 -8.90 0.92
N VAL A 291 -5.53 -9.52 -0.23
CA VAL A 291 -4.17 -9.88 -0.66
C VAL A 291 -3.78 -9.05 -1.87
N PHE A 292 -2.63 -8.40 -1.80
CA PHE A 292 -1.94 -7.81 -2.96
C PHE A 292 -0.61 -8.53 -3.19
N PHE A 293 -0.15 -8.60 -4.41
CA PHE A 293 1.08 -9.30 -4.78
C PHE A 293 1.07 -10.79 -4.43
N GLY A 294 -0.10 -11.42 -4.47
CA GLY A 294 -0.26 -12.86 -4.25
C GLY A 294 0.02 -13.65 -5.52
N THR A 295 0.70 -14.80 -5.39
CA THR A 295 0.82 -15.79 -6.47
C THR A 295 -0.31 -16.81 -6.39
N ALA A 296 -0.57 -17.53 -7.49
CA ALA A 296 -1.55 -18.61 -7.52
C ALA A 296 -1.28 -19.66 -6.42
N GLU A 297 -0.02 -20.07 -6.26
CA GLU A 297 0.40 -21.02 -5.24
C GLU A 297 0.14 -20.52 -3.82
N LEU A 298 0.43 -19.24 -3.57
CA LEU A 298 0.22 -18.61 -2.27
C LEU A 298 -1.28 -18.54 -1.91
N LEU A 299 -2.14 -18.22 -2.88
CA LEU A 299 -3.60 -18.20 -2.71
C LEU A 299 -4.19 -19.60 -2.47
N GLU A 300 -3.66 -20.62 -3.14
CA GLU A 300 -4.03 -22.02 -2.91
C GLU A 300 -3.62 -22.48 -1.51
N ARG A 301 -2.37 -22.20 -1.12
CA ARG A 301 -1.87 -22.52 0.23
C ARG A 301 -2.68 -21.80 1.31
N THR A 302 -3.04 -20.52 1.09
CA THR A 302 -3.92 -19.78 1.98
C THR A 302 -5.28 -20.48 2.13
N THR A 303 -5.86 -20.93 1.01
CA THR A 303 -7.15 -21.67 1.03
C THR A 303 -7.06 -22.98 1.81
N GLN A 304 -5.94 -23.68 1.69
CA GLN A 304 -5.72 -24.95 2.41
C GLN A 304 -5.57 -24.76 3.92
N LEU A 305 -4.87 -23.72 4.35
CA LEU A 305 -4.51 -23.49 5.74
C LEU A 305 -5.53 -22.65 6.52
N LEU A 306 -6.12 -21.66 5.86
CA LEU A 306 -7.00 -20.66 6.48
C LEU A 306 -8.40 -20.62 5.88
N GLY A 307 -8.66 -21.39 4.82
CA GLY A 307 -9.93 -21.35 4.11
C GLY A 307 -10.03 -20.28 3.01
N PRO A 308 -11.14 -20.24 2.28
CA PRO A 308 -11.35 -19.35 1.13
C PRO A 308 -11.78 -17.93 1.56
N ILE A 309 -10.99 -17.30 2.44
CA ILE A 309 -11.27 -16.02 3.10
C ILE A 309 -10.59 -14.82 2.43
N TRP A 310 -9.94 -15.02 1.29
CA TRP A 310 -9.15 -14.00 0.63
C TRP A 310 -9.89 -13.32 -0.53
N ALA A 311 -9.45 -12.09 -0.82
CA ALA A 311 -9.72 -11.36 -2.05
C ALA A 311 -8.38 -10.87 -2.59
N HIS A 312 -7.95 -11.38 -3.75
CA HIS A 312 -6.72 -10.93 -4.42
C HIS A 312 -7.03 -9.73 -5.31
N GLY A 313 -6.27 -8.66 -5.19
CA GLY A 313 -6.58 -7.39 -5.83
C GLY A 313 -5.42 -6.67 -6.46
N PHE A 314 -5.77 -5.70 -7.31
CA PHE A 314 -4.88 -4.73 -7.93
C PHE A 314 -5.38 -3.32 -7.64
N GLY A 315 -4.44 -2.40 -7.51
CA GLY A 315 -4.70 -0.97 -7.33
C GLY A 315 -3.40 -0.19 -7.27
N SER A 316 -3.50 1.12 -7.42
CA SER A 316 -2.36 2.02 -7.28
C SER A 316 -2.55 3.00 -6.13
N THR A 317 -1.45 3.58 -5.69
CA THR A 317 -1.42 4.62 -4.65
C THR A 317 -2.27 5.82 -5.05
N GLU A 318 -2.20 6.24 -6.31
CA GLU A 318 -2.94 7.38 -6.85
C GLU A 318 -4.45 7.14 -6.83
N GLN A 319 -4.89 5.92 -7.05
CA GLN A 319 -6.30 5.55 -6.95
C GLN A 319 -6.76 5.49 -5.48
N GLY A 320 -5.89 5.00 -4.60
CA GLY A 320 -6.18 4.87 -3.17
C GLY A 320 -7.24 3.82 -2.85
N ALA A 321 -7.56 2.94 -3.80
CA ALA A 321 -8.64 1.96 -3.68
C ALA A 321 -8.26 0.63 -4.32
N ILE A 322 -9.02 -0.42 -3.98
CA ILE A 322 -8.93 -1.74 -4.58
C ILE A 322 -9.65 -1.70 -5.94
N THR A 323 -8.90 -1.54 -7.02
CA THR A 323 -9.45 -1.34 -8.37
C THR A 323 -10.10 -2.60 -8.91
N THR A 324 -9.41 -3.74 -8.79
CA THR A 324 -9.95 -5.06 -9.18
C THR A 324 -9.83 -6.02 -8.02
N ARG A 325 -10.66 -7.06 -8.04
CA ARG A 325 -10.56 -8.17 -7.08
C ARG A 325 -10.90 -9.50 -7.73
N LEU A 326 -10.21 -10.53 -7.29
CA LEU A 326 -10.51 -11.93 -7.53
C LEU A 326 -10.94 -12.58 -6.22
N LEU A 327 -12.09 -13.25 -6.22
CA LEU A 327 -12.58 -14.01 -5.09
C LEU A 327 -12.39 -15.52 -5.32
N PRO A 328 -12.25 -16.36 -4.28
CA PRO A 328 -12.16 -17.82 -4.44
C PRO A 328 -13.33 -18.41 -5.23
N THR A 329 -14.52 -17.87 -5.10
CA THR A 329 -15.73 -18.29 -5.82
C THR A 329 -15.70 -17.98 -7.32
N GLU A 330 -14.89 -17.02 -7.75
CA GLU A 330 -14.72 -16.65 -9.17
C GLU A 330 -13.66 -17.52 -9.86
N VAL A 331 -12.81 -18.17 -9.10
CA VAL A 331 -11.84 -19.15 -9.63
C VAL A 331 -12.58 -20.40 -10.09
N GLY A 332 -13.44 -20.99 -9.24
CA GLY A 332 -14.25 -22.17 -9.57
C GLY A 332 -13.39 -23.31 -10.15
N GLU A 333 -13.80 -23.84 -11.32
CA GLU A 333 -13.07 -24.89 -12.03
C GLU A 333 -11.93 -24.32 -12.90
N ARG A 334 -11.87 -23.02 -13.13
CA ARG A 334 -10.87 -22.35 -13.96
C ARG A 334 -9.66 -21.94 -13.10
N ARG A 335 -8.82 -22.90 -12.76
CA ARG A 335 -7.65 -22.71 -11.90
C ARG A 335 -6.65 -21.67 -12.45
N GLU A 336 -6.61 -21.47 -13.77
CA GLU A 336 -5.81 -20.43 -14.43
C GLU A 336 -6.16 -19.02 -13.95
N ARG A 337 -7.39 -18.79 -13.46
CA ARG A 337 -7.81 -17.49 -12.89
C ARG A 337 -7.07 -17.10 -11.61
N LEU A 338 -6.42 -18.03 -10.93
CA LEU A 338 -5.55 -17.72 -9.80
C LEU A 338 -4.36 -16.82 -10.16
N GLN A 339 -4.00 -16.75 -11.45
CA GLN A 339 -2.99 -15.84 -11.96
C GLN A 339 -3.54 -14.42 -12.21
N SER A 340 -4.84 -14.24 -12.17
CA SER A 340 -5.49 -12.94 -12.35
C SER A 340 -5.48 -12.12 -11.06
N VAL A 341 -5.46 -10.81 -11.20
CA VAL A 341 -5.75 -9.87 -10.11
C VAL A 341 -7.25 -9.49 -10.06
N GLY A 342 -8.08 -10.26 -10.75
CA GLY A 342 -9.53 -10.12 -10.74
C GLY A 342 -10.07 -9.10 -11.73
N ARG A 343 -11.29 -8.65 -11.50
CA ARG A 343 -12.00 -7.67 -12.32
C ARG A 343 -12.55 -6.55 -11.44
N PRO A 344 -12.98 -5.40 -12.01
CA PRO A 344 -13.57 -4.32 -11.22
C PRO A 344 -14.66 -4.85 -10.27
N GLY A 345 -14.47 -4.61 -8.97
CA GLY A 345 -15.35 -5.11 -7.92
C GLY A 345 -16.67 -4.35 -7.76
N GLY A 346 -17.00 -3.45 -8.68
CA GLY A 346 -18.22 -2.63 -8.65
C GLY A 346 -18.25 -1.60 -9.78
N PRO A 347 -19.27 -0.77 -9.85
CA PRO A 347 -19.49 0.17 -10.96
C PRO A 347 -18.57 1.40 -10.92
N PHE A 348 -17.65 1.48 -9.96
CA PHE A 348 -16.85 2.67 -9.71
C PHE A 348 -15.57 2.74 -10.54
N PHE A 349 -15.16 1.62 -11.16
CA PHE A 349 -13.97 1.52 -11.99
C PHE A 349 -14.28 0.94 -13.37
N GLU A 350 -13.65 1.53 -14.36
CA GLU A 350 -13.44 0.93 -15.66
C GLU A 350 -11.96 0.61 -15.84
N VAL A 351 -11.64 -0.57 -16.35
CA VAL A 351 -10.28 -0.99 -16.69
C VAL A 351 -10.20 -1.24 -18.19
N ALA A 352 -9.16 -0.76 -18.82
CA ALA A 352 -8.89 -0.98 -20.24
C ALA A 352 -7.38 -1.16 -20.47
N ILE A 353 -7.03 -1.75 -21.59
CA ILE A 353 -5.65 -1.93 -22.02
C ILE A 353 -5.41 -1.05 -23.25
N PHE A 354 -4.28 -0.35 -23.28
CA PHE A 354 -3.89 0.55 -24.37
C PHE A 354 -2.53 0.16 -24.94
N ASP A 355 -2.35 0.38 -26.22
CA ASP A 355 -1.04 0.29 -26.86
C ASP A 355 -0.22 1.58 -26.63
N ASP A 356 1.03 1.57 -27.10
CA ASP A 356 1.95 2.73 -26.97
C ASP A 356 1.45 3.99 -27.71
N ASN A 357 0.49 3.86 -28.63
CA ASN A 357 -0.14 4.95 -29.38
C ASN A 357 -1.43 5.48 -28.72
N GLY A 358 -1.82 4.92 -27.57
CA GLY A 358 -3.05 5.27 -26.87
C GLY A 358 -4.32 4.70 -27.50
N LYS A 359 -4.21 3.64 -28.30
CA LYS A 359 -5.35 2.90 -28.84
C LYS A 359 -5.74 1.77 -27.90
N ARG A 360 -7.04 1.69 -27.59
CA ARG A 360 -7.57 0.59 -26.75
C ARG A 360 -7.45 -0.76 -27.46
N LEU A 361 -6.94 -1.74 -26.72
CA LEU A 361 -6.74 -3.11 -27.16
C LEU A 361 -7.94 -4.00 -26.77
N GLY A 362 -8.09 -5.13 -27.49
CA GLY A 362 -9.08 -6.16 -27.21
C GLY A 362 -8.60 -7.21 -26.20
N PRO A 363 -9.48 -8.16 -25.84
CA PRO A 363 -9.12 -9.26 -24.93
C PRO A 363 -7.89 -10.06 -25.42
N GLY A 364 -7.06 -10.53 -24.48
CA GLY A 364 -5.83 -11.29 -24.71
C GLY A 364 -4.65 -10.47 -25.23
N GLN A 365 -4.84 -9.19 -25.58
CA GLN A 365 -3.76 -8.33 -26.06
C GLN A 365 -3.08 -7.63 -24.90
N VAL A 366 -1.77 -7.78 -24.81
CA VAL A 366 -0.93 -7.18 -23.77
C VAL A 366 -0.64 -5.71 -24.11
N GLY A 367 -0.78 -4.82 -23.13
CA GLY A 367 -0.51 -3.40 -23.24
C GLY A 367 -0.53 -2.72 -21.89
N GLU A 368 -0.51 -1.39 -21.88
CA GLU A 368 -0.54 -0.61 -20.64
C GLU A 368 -1.96 -0.62 -20.05
N ILE A 369 -2.04 -0.95 -18.76
CA ILE A 369 -3.28 -0.91 -17.99
C ILE A 369 -3.67 0.54 -17.79
N ALA A 370 -4.92 0.86 -18.04
CA ALA A 370 -5.48 2.17 -17.75
C ALA A 370 -6.79 2.03 -16.97
N VAL A 371 -7.02 2.96 -16.07
CA VAL A 371 -8.16 2.93 -15.15
C VAL A 371 -8.91 4.26 -15.24
N ARG A 372 -10.23 4.19 -15.34
CA ARG A 372 -11.09 5.38 -15.29
C ARG A 372 -12.03 5.28 -14.10
N SER A 373 -11.99 6.32 -13.25
CA SER A 373 -12.82 6.40 -12.05
C SER A 373 -12.84 7.83 -11.52
N ALA A 374 -13.89 8.20 -10.81
CA ALA A 374 -13.92 9.45 -10.04
C ALA A 374 -12.82 9.53 -8.97
N MET A 375 -12.32 8.38 -8.51
CA MET A 375 -11.21 8.28 -7.55
C MET A 375 -9.84 8.52 -8.20
N SER A 376 -9.72 8.29 -9.51
CA SER A 376 -8.49 8.51 -10.29
C SER A 376 -8.36 9.95 -10.80
N ILE A 377 -9.44 10.75 -10.71
CA ILE A 377 -9.37 12.16 -11.06
C ILE A 377 -8.59 12.89 -9.97
N GLY A 378 -7.47 13.51 -10.35
CA GLY A 378 -6.58 14.20 -9.44
C GLY A 378 -5.36 14.73 -10.16
N GLU A 379 -4.39 15.21 -9.41
CA GLU A 379 -3.17 15.79 -9.93
C GLU A 379 -1.96 15.47 -9.05
N TYR A 380 -0.78 15.53 -9.61
CA TYR A 380 0.45 15.58 -8.84
C TYR A 380 0.70 17.02 -8.38
N TRP A 381 0.89 17.21 -7.07
CA TRP A 381 1.12 18.50 -6.43
C TRP A 381 2.23 19.28 -7.12
N ALA A 382 1.90 20.48 -7.63
CA ALA A 382 2.81 21.38 -8.33
C ALA A 382 3.57 20.77 -9.54
N LEU A 383 3.04 19.69 -10.13
CA LEU A 383 3.64 18.99 -11.28
C LEU A 383 2.63 18.82 -12.43
N PRO A 384 2.18 19.92 -13.08
CA PRO A 384 1.12 19.84 -14.11
C PRO A 384 1.53 19.02 -15.34
N ASP A 385 2.80 19.01 -15.72
CA ASP A 385 3.28 18.21 -16.85
C ASP A 385 3.22 16.72 -16.53
N LYS A 386 3.64 16.33 -15.31
CA LYS A 386 3.53 14.95 -14.85
C LYS A 386 2.08 14.50 -14.68
N THR A 387 1.21 15.43 -14.29
CA THR A 387 -0.22 15.16 -14.25
C THR A 387 -0.78 14.84 -15.65
N ARG A 388 -0.42 15.63 -16.68
CA ARG A 388 -0.85 15.35 -18.05
C ARG A 388 -0.31 14.02 -18.58
N GLU A 389 0.95 13.69 -18.30
CA GLU A 389 1.57 12.42 -18.69
C GLU A 389 0.89 11.21 -18.03
N ALA A 390 0.24 11.39 -16.87
CA ALA A 390 -0.41 10.33 -16.11
C ALA A 390 -1.78 9.92 -16.69
N PHE A 391 -2.23 10.50 -17.81
CA PHE A 391 -3.52 10.16 -18.41
C PHE A 391 -3.40 9.89 -19.92
N PHE A 392 -4.12 8.88 -20.37
CA PHE A 392 -4.54 8.78 -21.77
C PHE A 392 -5.75 9.68 -22.02
N PRO A 393 -6.06 10.03 -23.29
CA PRO A 393 -7.26 10.79 -23.63
C PRO A 393 -8.54 10.16 -23.06
N GLY A 394 -9.45 10.99 -22.51
CA GLY A 394 -10.72 10.55 -21.91
C GLY A 394 -10.60 10.13 -20.45
N ASP A 395 -9.68 10.77 -19.71
CA ASP A 395 -9.49 10.61 -18.26
C ASP A 395 -9.10 9.19 -17.81
N TRP A 396 -8.39 8.46 -18.68
CA TRP A 396 -7.85 7.16 -18.37
C TRP A 396 -6.51 7.31 -17.63
N PHE A 397 -6.52 7.14 -16.33
CA PHE A 397 -5.31 7.18 -15.49
C PHE A 397 -4.38 6.01 -15.81
N ARG A 398 -3.09 6.28 -15.90
CA ARG A 398 -2.00 5.35 -16.20
C ARG A 398 -1.24 5.01 -14.93
N PRO A 399 -1.45 3.86 -14.30
CA PRO A 399 -0.63 3.41 -13.18
C PRO A 399 0.80 3.01 -13.62
N TYR A 400 1.06 3.01 -14.95
CA TYR A 400 2.31 2.54 -15.56
C TYR A 400 2.56 1.04 -15.32
N ASP A 401 1.50 0.29 -15.27
CA ASP A 401 1.48 -1.16 -15.20
C ASP A 401 1.07 -1.75 -16.55
N VAL A 402 1.56 -2.96 -16.86
CA VAL A 402 1.28 -3.68 -18.11
C VAL A 402 0.52 -4.96 -17.79
N GLY A 403 -0.41 -5.33 -18.67
CA GLY A 403 -1.21 -6.53 -18.50
C GLY A 403 -2.18 -6.74 -19.65
N TYR A 404 -3.12 -7.64 -19.48
CA TYR A 404 -4.20 -7.88 -20.44
C TYR A 404 -5.51 -8.22 -19.70
N LEU A 405 -6.62 -8.02 -20.39
CA LEU A 405 -7.93 -8.51 -19.96
C LEU A 405 -8.27 -9.79 -20.75
N ASP A 406 -8.86 -10.79 -20.09
CA ASP A 406 -9.45 -11.92 -20.79
C ASP A 406 -10.86 -11.57 -21.34
N GLU A 407 -11.50 -12.55 -22.01
CA GLU A 407 -12.86 -12.38 -22.57
C GLU A 407 -13.94 -12.16 -21.49
N ASP A 408 -13.70 -12.64 -20.26
CA ASP A 408 -14.59 -12.48 -19.11
C ASP A 408 -14.30 -11.19 -18.30
N GLY A 409 -13.30 -10.39 -18.73
CA GLY A 409 -12.92 -9.10 -18.14
C GLY A 409 -12.03 -9.23 -16.91
N PHE A 410 -11.40 -10.38 -16.67
CA PHE A 410 -10.39 -10.53 -15.63
C PHE A 410 -9.07 -9.93 -16.08
N LEU A 411 -8.44 -9.15 -15.19
CA LEU A 411 -7.15 -8.50 -15.42
C LEU A 411 -6.01 -9.43 -15.00
N TYR A 412 -5.08 -9.62 -15.92
CA TYR A 412 -3.82 -10.32 -15.67
C TYR A 412 -2.70 -9.30 -15.71
N TYR A 413 -2.05 -9.11 -14.57
CA TYR A 413 -0.92 -8.21 -14.41
C TYR A 413 0.35 -8.88 -14.94
N ALA A 414 1.10 -8.18 -15.78
CA ALA A 414 2.35 -8.69 -16.32
C ALA A 414 3.57 -8.06 -15.64
N ASP A 415 3.67 -6.72 -15.61
CA ASP A 415 4.79 -6.01 -14.96
C ASP A 415 4.57 -4.47 -14.96
N ARG A 416 5.58 -3.73 -14.50
CA ARG A 416 5.69 -2.28 -14.67
C ARG A 416 6.11 -1.93 -16.10
N ALA A 417 5.49 -0.90 -16.68
CA ALA A 417 5.85 -0.45 -18.03
C ALA A 417 7.32 -0.02 -18.18
N GLY A 418 7.90 0.54 -17.12
CA GLY A 418 9.31 0.96 -17.08
C GLY A 418 10.32 -0.15 -16.80
N ASP A 419 9.86 -1.33 -16.39
CA ASP A 419 10.71 -2.46 -16.01
C ASP A 419 10.87 -3.49 -17.14
N LYS A 420 10.12 -3.34 -18.23
CA LYS A 420 10.20 -4.22 -19.40
C LYS A 420 11.63 -4.32 -19.91
N ILE A 421 12.04 -5.53 -20.22
CA ILE A 421 13.34 -5.86 -20.84
C ILE A 421 13.13 -5.94 -22.34
N THR A 422 13.96 -5.25 -23.11
CA THR A 422 13.92 -5.30 -24.58
C THR A 422 15.04 -6.21 -25.09
N ALA A 423 14.74 -7.49 -25.19
CA ALA A 423 15.66 -8.51 -25.71
C ALA A 423 15.60 -8.60 -27.24
N ALA A 424 16.60 -9.23 -27.85
CA ALA A 424 16.69 -9.42 -29.32
C ALA A 424 15.49 -10.15 -29.92
N GLY A 425 14.76 -10.97 -29.14
CA GLY A 425 13.58 -11.73 -29.58
C GLY A 425 12.23 -11.05 -29.30
N GLY A 426 12.22 -9.94 -28.55
CA GLY A 426 10.99 -9.26 -28.17
C GLY A 426 11.04 -8.59 -26.79
N VAL A 427 9.87 -8.17 -26.31
CA VAL A 427 9.72 -7.60 -24.97
C VAL A 427 9.54 -8.73 -23.95
N VAL A 428 10.28 -8.64 -22.84
CA VAL A 428 10.21 -9.56 -21.72
C VAL A 428 9.73 -8.82 -20.48
N PHE A 429 8.80 -9.42 -19.77
CA PHE A 429 8.28 -8.90 -18.51
C PHE A 429 8.95 -9.63 -17.35
N PRO A 430 9.81 -8.97 -16.56
CA PRO A 430 10.55 -9.58 -15.46
C PRO A 430 9.70 -10.43 -14.52
N HIS A 431 8.52 -9.96 -14.15
CA HIS A 431 7.63 -10.67 -13.23
C HIS A 431 7.20 -12.06 -13.73
N LEU A 432 7.00 -12.23 -15.04
CA LEU A 432 6.67 -13.56 -15.61
C LEU A 432 7.83 -14.52 -15.45
N VAL A 433 9.05 -14.03 -15.67
CA VAL A 433 10.28 -14.82 -15.50
C VAL A 433 10.53 -15.13 -14.02
N GLU A 434 10.37 -14.12 -13.14
CA GLU A 434 10.45 -14.29 -11.69
C GLU A 434 9.48 -15.37 -11.19
N THR A 435 8.25 -15.35 -11.68
CA THR A 435 7.22 -16.34 -11.33
C THR A 435 7.64 -17.76 -11.74
N ALA A 436 8.26 -17.93 -12.91
CA ALA A 436 8.75 -19.23 -13.36
C ALA A 436 9.94 -19.72 -12.50
N VAL A 437 10.89 -18.82 -12.20
CA VAL A 437 12.07 -19.14 -11.36
C VAL A 437 11.66 -19.46 -9.91
N LEU A 438 10.70 -18.77 -9.35
CA LEU A 438 10.20 -18.98 -7.98
C LEU A 438 9.51 -20.34 -7.78
N ARG A 439 9.12 -21.05 -8.85
CA ARG A 439 8.58 -22.42 -8.75
C ARG A 439 9.62 -23.44 -8.28
N HIS A 440 10.91 -23.10 -8.40
CA HIS A 440 11.98 -24.01 -8.00
C HIS A 440 12.11 -24.06 -6.48
N GLU A 441 12.11 -25.28 -5.91
CA GLU A 441 12.08 -25.51 -4.45
C GLU A 441 13.24 -24.88 -3.66
N ALA A 442 14.41 -24.71 -4.29
CA ALA A 442 15.60 -24.13 -3.67
C ALA A 442 15.57 -22.59 -3.61
N VAL A 443 14.68 -21.94 -4.37
CA VAL A 443 14.60 -20.48 -4.48
C VAL A 443 13.79 -19.90 -3.34
N ALA A 444 14.36 -18.92 -2.64
CA ALA A 444 13.68 -18.14 -1.62
C ALA A 444 13.07 -16.86 -2.19
N ASN A 445 13.81 -16.17 -3.08
CA ASN A 445 13.36 -14.96 -3.75
C ASN A 445 14.13 -14.77 -5.07
N CYS A 446 13.57 -13.97 -5.98
CA CYS A 446 14.17 -13.72 -7.29
C CYS A 446 13.90 -12.31 -7.76
N GLY A 447 14.87 -11.70 -8.44
CA GLY A 447 14.71 -10.46 -9.17
C GLY A 447 15.29 -10.61 -10.58
N VAL A 448 14.52 -10.20 -11.60
CA VAL A 448 14.94 -10.32 -13.00
C VAL A 448 15.17 -8.94 -13.61
N VAL A 449 16.29 -8.79 -14.30
CA VAL A 449 16.68 -7.54 -14.98
C VAL A 449 17.24 -7.82 -16.38
N GLY A 450 17.13 -6.82 -17.26
CA GLY A 450 17.85 -6.79 -18.53
C GLY A 450 19.21 -6.14 -18.36
N LEU A 451 20.27 -6.78 -18.82
CA LEU A 451 21.63 -6.23 -18.90
C LEU A 451 22.03 -6.05 -20.37
N GLY A 452 22.69 -4.94 -20.69
CA GLY A 452 23.10 -4.57 -22.04
C GLY A 452 22.25 -3.46 -22.66
N GLU A 453 22.46 -3.22 -23.95
CA GLU A 453 21.78 -2.15 -24.69
C GLU A 453 20.32 -2.48 -24.99
N PRO A 454 19.40 -1.49 -24.92
CA PRO A 454 18.01 -1.70 -25.28
C PRO A 454 17.82 -2.31 -26.67
N GLY A 455 17.05 -3.38 -26.76
CA GLY A 455 16.83 -4.16 -28.00
C GLY A 455 17.71 -5.41 -28.11
N GLU A 456 18.77 -5.50 -27.31
CA GLU A 456 19.69 -6.66 -27.24
C GLU A 456 19.97 -7.10 -25.80
N GLN A 457 19.12 -6.69 -24.85
CA GLN A 457 19.32 -7.00 -23.45
C GLN A 457 19.28 -8.52 -23.19
N GLN A 458 20.19 -8.96 -22.34
CA GLN A 458 20.18 -10.32 -21.79
C GLN A 458 19.27 -10.35 -20.57
N VAL A 459 18.42 -11.35 -20.48
CA VAL A 459 17.54 -11.58 -19.32
C VAL A 459 18.34 -12.31 -18.24
N VAL A 460 18.56 -11.65 -17.10
CA VAL A 460 19.36 -12.19 -15.99
C VAL A 460 18.48 -12.33 -14.75
N ALA A 461 18.45 -13.54 -14.18
CA ALA A 461 17.76 -13.82 -12.93
C ALA A 461 18.75 -13.80 -11.75
N ALA A 462 18.58 -12.82 -10.84
CA ALA A 462 19.27 -12.79 -9.55
C ALA A 462 18.45 -13.58 -8.53
N VAL A 463 19.02 -14.64 -7.98
CA VAL A 463 18.32 -15.62 -7.16
C VAL A 463 18.88 -15.66 -5.75
N MET A 464 18.02 -15.45 -4.76
CA MET A 464 18.29 -15.79 -3.36
C MET A 464 17.88 -17.22 -3.10
N LEU A 465 18.78 -17.99 -2.54
CA LEU A 465 18.50 -19.38 -2.14
C LEU A 465 17.93 -19.45 -0.72
N LYS A 466 17.19 -20.52 -0.43
CA LYS A 466 16.80 -20.84 0.94
C LYS A 466 18.05 -21.14 1.78
N ALA A 467 17.98 -20.87 3.09
CA ALA A 467 19.12 -20.90 4.01
C ALA A 467 19.86 -22.27 4.09
N ASP A 468 19.18 -23.36 3.71
CA ASP A 468 19.72 -24.73 3.70
C ASP A 468 20.28 -25.16 2.34
N ARG A 469 20.33 -24.25 1.36
CA ARG A 469 20.77 -24.52 -0.01
C ARG A 469 22.04 -23.73 -0.35
N ALA A 470 22.89 -24.31 -1.19
CA ALA A 470 24.09 -23.67 -1.71
C ALA A 470 24.03 -23.61 -3.24
N GLY A 471 24.55 -22.53 -3.80
CA GLY A 471 24.63 -22.36 -5.26
C GLY A 471 25.60 -23.36 -5.91
N SER A 472 25.20 -23.93 -7.03
CA SER A 472 26.05 -24.78 -7.88
C SER A 472 25.68 -24.61 -9.35
N THR A 473 26.54 -25.06 -10.25
CA THR A 473 26.27 -25.05 -11.70
C THR A 473 25.06 -25.91 -12.05
N GLU A 474 24.93 -27.05 -11.39
CA GLU A 474 23.80 -27.97 -11.58
C GLU A 474 22.48 -27.31 -11.19
N LEU A 475 22.47 -26.57 -10.07
CA LEU A 475 21.29 -25.85 -9.63
C LEU A 475 20.91 -24.72 -10.61
N VAL A 476 21.88 -24.04 -11.22
CA VAL A 476 21.62 -23.07 -12.31
C VAL A 476 20.90 -23.74 -13.47
N GLU A 477 21.39 -24.92 -13.91
CA GLU A 477 20.78 -25.68 -15.01
C GLU A 477 19.35 -26.12 -14.66
N GLU A 478 19.10 -26.58 -13.43
CA GLU A 478 17.78 -26.98 -12.96
C GLU A 478 16.79 -25.79 -12.95
N ILE A 479 17.21 -24.64 -12.44
CA ILE A 479 16.38 -23.41 -12.43
C ILE A 479 16.06 -22.99 -13.87
N LEU A 480 17.06 -22.95 -14.77
CA LEU A 480 16.84 -22.59 -16.17
C LEU A 480 15.89 -23.56 -16.86
N ALA A 481 16.03 -24.87 -16.62
CA ALA A 481 15.13 -25.89 -17.17
C ALA A 481 13.69 -25.69 -16.67
N GLY A 482 13.51 -25.23 -15.45
CA GLY A 482 12.20 -24.88 -14.87
C GLY A 482 11.48 -23.72 -15.57
N THR A 483 12.17 -22.95 -16.44
CA THR A 483 11.59 -21.84 -17.21
C THR A 483 11.27 -22.20 -18.67
N ALA A 484 11.33 -23.47 -19.04
CA ALA A 484 11.18 -23.95 -20.43
C ALA A 484 9.77 -23.73 -21.03
N ASP A 485 8.78 -23.44 -20.21
CA ASP A 485 7.42 -23.06 -20.62
C ASP A 485 7.30 -21.60 -21.09
N LEU A 486 8.29 -20.77 -20.82
CA LEU A 486 8.37 -19.40 -21.33
C LEU A 486 8.80 -19.39 -22.81
N ALA A 487 8.41 -18.34 -23.55
CA ALA A 487 8.90 -18.13 -24.91
C ALA A 487 10.45 -18.02 -24.92
N GLY A 488 11.11 -18.47 -25.98
CA GLY A 488 12.57 -18.58 -25.98
C GLY A 488 13.33 -17.28 -25.65
N HIS A 489 12.78 -16.11 -26.02
CA HIS A 489 13.37 -14.81 -25.68
C HIS A 489 13.06 -14.35 -24.25
N GLU A 490 12.09 -14.97 -23.58
CA GLU A 490 11.71 -14.68 -22.19
C GLU A 490 12.52 -15.54 -21.20
N GLN A 491 13.11 -16.66 -21.67
CA GLN A 491 13.91 -17.50 -20.79
C GLN A 491 15.16 -16.76 -20.33
N PRO A 492 15.52 -16.81 -19.03
CA PRO A 492 16.73 -16.16 -18.57
C PRO A 492 17.97 -16.78 -19.23
N SER A 493 18.85 -15.92 -19.70
CA SER A 493 20.12 -16.33 -20.29
C SER A 493 21.14 -16.76 -19.22
N SER A 494 20.94 -16.31 -17.97
CA SER A 494 21.79 -16.68 -16.84
C SER A 494 21.06 -16.51 -15.51
N VAL A 495 21.53 -17.29 -14.52
CA VAL A 495 21.14 -17.20 -13.11
C VAL A 495 22.36 -16.80 -12.30
N VAL A 496 22.21 -15.79 -11.46
CA VAL A 496 23.26 -15.30 -10.54
C VAL A 496 22.74 -15.44 -9.12
N PHE A 497 23.46 -16.18 -8.28
CA PHE A 497 23.10 -16.28 -6.86
C PHE A 497 23.54 -15.03 -6.12
N VAL A 498 22.66 -14.47 -5.30
CA VAL A 498 22.89 -13.27 -4.48
C VAL A 498 22.47 -13.54 -3.04
N ASP A 499 23.20 -12.94 -2.09
CA ASP A 499 22.87 -13.07 -0.68
C ASP A 499 21.67 -12.18 -0.31
N GLU A 500 21.48 -11.05 -1.02
CA GLU A 500 20.43 -10.08 -0.77
C GLU A 500 19.95 -9.45 -2.08
N LEU A 501 18.63 -9.24 -2.19
CA LEU A 501 18.00 -8.46 -3.26
C LEU A 501 17.68 -7.06 -2.75
N PRO A 502 17.98 -6.00 -3.53
CA PRO A 502 17.54 -4.64 -3.18
C PRO A 502 16.01 -4.56 -3.31
N THR A 503 15.31 -4.53 -2.18
CA THR A 503 13.86 -4.52 -2.12
C THR A 503 13.32 -3.37 -1.29
N VAL A 504 12.05 -3.02 -1.51
CA VAL A 504 11.26 -2.12 -0.67
C VAL A 504 9.96 -2.82 -0.27
N LEU A 505 9.20 -2.22 0.64
CA LEU A 505 7.91 -2.74 1.10
C LEU A 505 8.01 -4.14 1.76
N GLY A 506 9.02 -4.32 2.62
CA GLY A 506 9.19 -5.62 3.33
C GLY A 506 9.54 -6.79 2.40
N GLY A 507 10.26 -6.52 1.31
CA GLY A 507 10.62 -7.55 0.32
C GLY A 507 9.66 -7.66 -0.87
N ALA A 508 8.53 -6.94 -0.84
CA ALA A 508 7.48 -7.06 -1.84
C ALA A 508 7.85 -6.52 -3.23
N LYS A 509 8.84 -5.63 -3.31
CA LYS A 509 9.19 -4.99 -4.57
C LYS A 509 10.69 -4.89 -4.75
N VAL A 510 11.20 -5.55 -5.78
CA VAL A 510 12.60 -5.45 -6.21
C VAL A 510 12.87 -4.06 -6.82
N GLN A 511 13.93 -3.40 -6.35
CA GLN A 511 14.46 -2.17 -6.94
C GLN A 511 15.36 -2.52 -8.13
N ARG A 512 14.76 -2.71 -9.31
CA ARG A 512 15.47 -3.25 -10.49
C ARG A 512 16.65 -2.41 -10.94
N GLN A 513 16.61 -1.08 -10.74
CA GLN A 513 17.76 -0.23 -11.06
C GLN A 513 18.95 -0.53 -10.13
N ALA A 514 18.71 -0.60 -8.82
CA ALA A 514 19.75 -0.96 -7.86
C ALA A 514 20.28 -2.38 -8.11
N LEU A 515 19.40 -3.32 -8.50
CA LEU A 515 19.80 -4.67 -8.87
C LEU A 515 20.68 -4.70 -10.14
N ARG A 516 20.37 -3.90 -11.16
CA ARG A 516 21.23 -3.75 -12.35
C ARG A 516 22.61 -3.24 -11.97
N GLU A 517 22.68 -2.22 -11.11
CA GLU A 517 23.94 -1.64 -10.62
C GLU A 517 24.74 -2.67 -9.80
N GLN A 518 24.07 -3.42 -8.93
CA GLN A 518 24.68 -4.51 -8.15
C GLN A 518 25.27 -5.60 -9.05
N LEU A 519 24.52 -6.08 -10.05
CA LEU A 519 24.99 -7.12 -10.98
C LEU A 519 26.08 -6.62 -11.92
N ALA A 520 26.01 -5.37 -12.37
CA ALA A 520 27.05 -4.76 -13.20
C ALA A 520 28.38 -4.53 -12.46
N ALA A 521 28.35 -4.45 -11.13
CA ALA A 521 29.54 -4.31 -10.29
C ALA A 521 30.20 -5.65 -9.93
N GLN A 522 29.55 -6.79 -10.23
CA GLN A 522 30.13 -8.12 -10.06
C GLN A 522 31.09 -8.39 -11.23
N PRO A 523 32.31 -8.87 -10.95
CA PRO A 523 33.35 -9.06 -11.98
C PRO A 523 33.05 -10.18 -12.96
#